data_4b08b81aef0de8fba3150ebee00d7ad5
#
_entry.id   4b08b81aef0de8fba3150ebee00d7ad5
#
_cell.length_a   1.000
_cell.length_b   1.000
_cell.length_c   1.000
_cell.angle_alpha   90.00
_cell.angle_beta   90.00
_cell.angle_gamma   90.00
#
_symmetry.space_group_name_H-M   'P 1'
#
loop_
_entity.id
_entity.type
_entity.pdbx_description
1 polymer ?
#
loop_
_entity_poly.entity_id
_entity_poly.type
_entity_poly.pdbx_seq_one_letter_code
_entity_poly.pdbx_strand_id
1 'polypeptide(L)'
;ITAGTDAASASVELVGGLMDYFSNINDATDEASQIVDEEYKIIEHVKEHFGNIQQEIETLVATSEENSATIQNITDTITSQNDSIRSISAEIDEISSLSEDLEQHFGEDN
;
A
#
# COMPACT_ATOMS: atom_id res chain seq x y z
N ILE A 1 -19.84 47.39 -62.54
CA ILE A 1 -18.64 47.75 -61.77
C ILE A 1 -18.92 47.60 -60.27
N THR A 2 -20.08 48.11 -59.80
CA THR A 2 -20.46 47.99 -58.36
C THR A 2 -20.65 46.53 -57.94
N ALA A 3 -21.27 45.69 -58.80
CA ALA A 3 -21.47 44.25 -58.57
C ALA A 3 -20.15 43.47 -58.48
N GLY A 4 -19.18 43.86 -59.32
CA GLY A 4 -17.85 43.24 -59.31
C GLY A 4 -17.05 43.62 -58.04
N THR A 5 -17.18 44.86 -57.56
CA THR A 5 -16.57 45.37 -56.32
C THR A 5 -17.19 44.72 -55.14
N ASP A 6 -18.51 44.54 -55.09
CA ASP A 6 -19.23 43.89 -54.01
C ASP A 6 -18.85 42.38 -53.94
N ALA A 7 -18.73 41.71 -55.07
CA ALA A 7 -18.29 40.34 -55.13
C ALA A 7 -16.85 40.17 -54.65
N ALA A 8 -15.96 41.08 -55.02
CA ALA A 8 -14.58 41.09 -54.57
C ALA A 8 -14.50 41.33 -53.03
N SER A 9 -15.29 42.28 -52.54
CA SER A 9 -15.38 42.57 -51.08
C SER A 9 -15.90 41.38 -50.29
N ALA A 10 -16.94 40.70 -50.79
CA ALA A 10 -17.48 39.47 -50.18
C ALA A 10 -16.44 38.34 -50.20
N SER A 11 -15.65 38.20 -51.24
CA SER A 11 -14.57 37.22 -51.32
C SER A 11 -13.45 37.49 -50.33
N VAL A 12 -13.09 38.76 -50.14
CA VAL A 12 -12.06 39.16 -49.16
C VAL A 12 -12.55 38.85 -47.73
N GLU A 13 -13.81 39.12 -47.41
CA GLU A 13 -14.41 38.76 -46.13
C GLU A 13 -14.42 37.24 -45.91
N LEU A 14 -14.78 36.46 -46.91
CA LEU A 14 -14.78 35.00 -46.84
C LEU A 14 -13.38 34.44 -46.63
N VAL A 15 -12.37 34.95 -47.31
CA VAL A 15 -10.97 34.57 -47.11
C VAL A 15 -10.49 34.95 -45.73
N GLY A 16 -10.84 36.13 -45.23
CA GLY A 16 -10.54 36.57 -43.86
C GLY A 16 -11.14 35.64 -42.84
N GLY A 17 -12.39 35.22 -43.00
CA GLY A 17 -13.07 34.26 -42.13
C GLY A 17 -12.42 32.87 -42.16
N LEU A 18 -11.96 32.42 -43.35
CA LEU A 18 -11.20 31.16 -43.47
C LEU A 18 -9.84 31.23 -42.78
N MET A 19 -9.14 32.35 -42.88
CA MET A 19 -7.86 32.55 -42.19
C MET A 19 -8.03 32.50 -40.66
N ASP A 20 -9.09 33.13 -40.15
CA ASP A 20 -9.42 33.03 -38.70
C ASP A 20 -9.75 31.59 -38.29
N TYR A 21 -10.46 30.87 -39.11
CA TYR A 21 -10.77 29.47 -38.91
C TYR A 21 -9.51 28.60 -38.83
N PHE A 22 -8.59 28.78 -39.77
CA PHE A 22 -7.31 28.08 -39.78
C PHE A 22 -6.44 28.45 -38.57
N SER A 23 -6.44 29.71 -38.18
CA SER A 23 -5.75 30.16 -36.96
C SER A 23 -6.31 29.48 -35.72
N ASN A 24 -7.63 29.38 -35.58
CA ASN A 24 -8.28 28.68 -34.48
C ASN A 24 -7.98 27.19 -34.48
N ILE A 25 -7.91 26.55 -35.63
CA ILE A 25 -7.53 25.13 -35.79
C ILE A 25 -6.08 24.91 -35.34
N ASN A 26 -5.16 25.81 -35.74
CA ASN A 26 -3.77 25.73 -35.30
C ASN A 26 -3.64 25.87 -33.80
N ASP A 27 -4.34 26.83 -33.19
CA ASP A 27 -4.35 27.04 -31.76
C ASP A 27 -4.88 25.80 -31.01
N ALA A 28 -5.98 25.22 -31.53
CA ALA A 28 -6.55 24.01 -30.97
C ALA A 28 -5.62 22.79 -31.10
N THR A 29 -4.89 22.69 -32.20
CA THR A 29 -3.90 21.64 -32.43
C THR A 29 -2.71 21.78 -31.51
N ASP A 30 -2.21 22.99 -31.29
CA ASP A 30 -1.11 23.27 -30.37
C ASP A 30 -1.53 22.93 -28.92
N GLU A 31 -2.75 23.32 -28.53
CA GLU A 31 -3.32 23.00 -27.23
C GLU A 31 -3.47 21.49 -27.03
N ALA A 32 -3.96 20.77 -28.05
CA ALA A 32 -4.04 19.32 -28.01
C ALA A 32 -2.67 18.66 -27.91
N SER A 33 -1.65 19.18 -28.60
CA SER A 33 -0.27 18.70 -28.46
C SER A 33 0.27 18.86 -27.04
N GLN A 34 -0.01 20.00 -26.41
CA GLN A 34 0.39 20.24 -25.02
C GLN A 34 -0.29 19.27 -24.06
N ILE A 35 -1.57 19.01 -24.25
CA ILE A 35 -2.33 18.04 -23.46
C ILE A 35 -1.72 16.63 -23.60
N VAL A 36 -1.38 16.23 -24.81
CA VAL A 36 -0.75 14.92 -25.07
C VAL A 36 0.61 14.83 -24.37
N ASP A 37 1.42 15.89 -24.42
CA ASP A 37 2.71 15.92 -23.72
C ASP A 37 2.55 15.82 -22.21
N GLU A 38 1.54 16.49 -21.65
CA GLU A 38 1.21 16.38 -20.22
C GLU A 38 0.75 14.97 -19.85
N GLU A 39 -0.07 14.34 -20.69
CA GLU A 39 -0.50 12.95 -20.51
C GLU A 39 0.68 11.98 -20.50
N TYR A 40 1.65 12.15 -21.39
CA TYR A 40 2.87 11.34 -21.37
C TYR A 40 3.64 11.47 -20.07
N LYS A 41 3.77 12.69 -19.53
CA LYS A 41 4.40 12.92 -18.24
C LYS A 41 3.64 12.24 -17.10
N ILE A 42 2.31 12.30 -17.14
CA ILE A 42 1.47 11.59 -16.16
C ILE A 42 1.68 10.09 -16.26
N ILE A 43 1.74 9.53 -17.45
CA ILE A 43 1.99 8.10 -17.66
C ILE A 43 3.36 7.69 -17.08
N GLU A 44 4.39 8.48 -17.28
CA GLU A 44 5.72 8.22 -16.70
C GLU A 44 5.67 8.23 -15.18
N HIS A 45 4.98 9.20 -14.57
CA HIS A 45 4.78 9.23 -13.12
C HIS A 45 3.99 8.02 -12.62
N VAL A 46 2.94 7.62 -13.35
CA VAL A 46 2.16 6.42 -12.99
C VAL A 46 3.03 5.16 -13.02
N LYS A 47 3.90 5.01 -14.01
CA LYS A 47 4.87 3.90 -14.08
C LYS A 47 5.81 3.90 -12.87
N GLU A 48 6.33 5.06 -12.51
CA GLU A 48 7.19 5.21 -11.34
C GLU A 48 6.45 4.82 -10.06
N HIS A 49 5.21 5.26 -9.90
CA HIS A 49 4.36 4.89 -8.76
C HIS A 49 4.12 3.39 -8.70
N PHE A 50 3.85 2.73 -9.83
CA PHE A 50 3.71 1.27 -9.87
C PHE A 50 4.99 0.56 -9.47
N GLY A 51 6.15 1.06 -9.89
CA GLY A 51 7.44 0.52 -9.45
C GLY A 51 7.62 0.62 -7.93
N ASN A 52 7.26 1.74 -7.35
CA ASN A 52 7.31 1.96 -5.90
C ASN A 52 6.34 1.04 -5.15
N ILE A 53 5.12 0.89 -5.65
CA ILE A 53 4.12 -0.02 -5.08
C ILE A 53 4.62 -1.47 -5.11
N GLN A 54 5.25 -1.89 -6.19
CA GLN A 54 5.83 -3.23 -6.29
C GLN A 54 6.91 -3.46 -5.23
N GLN A 55 7.78 -2.49 -5.01
CA GLN A 55 8.79 -2.51 -3.95
C GLN A 55 8.15 -2.59 -2.56
N GLU A 56 7.10 -1.81 -2.32
CA GLU A 56 6.36 -1.83 -1.06
C GLU A 56 5.70 -3.19 -0.81
N ILE A 57 5.15 -3.82 -1.84
CA ILE A 57 4.57 -5.17 -1.76
C ILE A 57 5.64 -6.20 -1.41
N GLU A 58 6.82 -6.14 -2.02
CA GLU A 58 7.94 -7.03 -1.69
C GLU A 58 8.36 -6.87 -0.23
N THR A 59 8.42 -5.64 0.26
CA THR A 59 8.73 -5.34 1.66
C THR A 59 7.62 -5.88 2.60
N LEU A 60 6.36 -5.72 2.22
CA LEU A 60 5.23 -6.26 2.97
C LEU A 60 5.26 -7.78 3.07
N VAL A 61 5.59 -8.46 1.99
CA VAL A 61 5.73 -9.92 1.97
C VAL A 61 6.84 -10.35 2.92
N ALA A 62 8.01 -9.73 2.84
CA ALA A 62 9.14 -10.02 3.73
C ALA A 62 8.79 -9.79 5.20
N THR A 63 8.11 -8.68 5.51
CA THR A 63 7.64 -8.37 6.87
C THR A 63 6.61 -9.39 7.35
N SER A 64 5.72 -9.83 6.49
CA SER A 64 4.72 -10.86 6.81
C SER A 64 5.36 -12.21 7.12
N GLU A 65 6.39 -12.60 6.37
CA GLU A 65 7.17 -13.81 6.64
C GLU A 65 7.91 -13.73 7.98
N GLU A 66 8.54 -12.60 8.27
CA GLU A 66 9.19 -12.34 9.56
C GLU A 66 8.19 -12.38 10.72
N ASN A 67 7.02 -11.77 10.54
CA ASN A 67 5.95 -11.81 11.54
C ASN A 67 5.47 -13.23 11.80
N SER A 68 5.30 -14.03 10.75
CA SER A 68 4.91 -15.45 10.87
C SER A 68 5.94 -16.27 11.65
N ALA A 69 7.22 -16.06 11.38
CA ALA A 69 8.32 -16.70 12.13
C ALA A 69 8.31 -16.26 13.60
N THR A 70 8.08 -14.97 13.86
CA THR A 70 7.98 -14.43 15.21
C THR A 70 6.80 -15.05 15.99
N ILE A 71 5.64 -15.17 15.35
CA ILE A 71 4.45 -15.82 15.93
C ILE A 71 4.75 -17.28 16.27
N GLN A 72 5.43 -18.00 15.39
CA GLN A 72 5.83 -19.37 15.63
C GLN A 72 6.74 -19.48 16.87
N ASN A 73 7.73 -18.61 16.97
CA ASN A 73 8.64 -18.55 18.11
C ASN A 73 7.89 -18.24 19.43
N ILE A 74 6.93 -17.32 19.39
CA ILE A 74 6.08 -16.99 20.54
C ILE A 74 5.24 -18.21 20.94
N THR A 75 4.66 -18.90 19.99
CA THR A 75 3.86 -20.12 20.25
C THR A 75 4.72 -21.20 20.90
N ASP A 76 5.93 -21.42 20.41
CA ASP A 76 6.88 -22.38 20.98
C ASP A 76 7.27 -22.00 22.42
N THR A 77 7.49 -20.71 22.66
CA THR A 77 7.79 -20.18 23.99
C THR A 77 6.62 -20.39 24.96
N ILE A 78 5.40 -20.14 24.52
CA ILE A 78 4.18 -20.36 25.32
C ILE A 78 4.04 -21.85 25.67
N THR A 79 4.27 -22.73 24.72
CA THR A 79 4.25 -24.19 24.95
C THR A 79 5.28 -24.58 26.02
N SER A 80 6.50 -24.08 25.91
CA SER A 80 7.56 -24.34 26.90
C SER A 80 7.20 -23.79 28.28
N GLN A 81 6.60 -22.61 28.35
CA GLN A 81 6.13 -22.01 29.62
C GLN A 81 5.01 -22.85 30.25
N ASN A 82 4.07 -23.34 29.48
CA ASN A 82 3.01 -24.19 29.94
C ASN A 82 3.56 -25.50 30.55
N ASP A 83 4.56 -26.09 29.89
CA ASP A 83 5.23 -27.29 30.42
C ASP A 83 5.97 -27.00 31.73
N SER A 84 6.64 -25.86 31.82
CA SER A 84 7.29 -25.39 33.04
C SER A 84 6.29 -25.18 34.19
N ILE A 85 5.15 -24.58 33.90
CA ILE A 85 4.07 -24.36 34.89
C ILE A 85 3.53 -25.69 35.39
N ARG A 86 3.33 -26.68 34.54
CA ARG A 86 2.90 -28.03 34.94
C ARG A 86 3.92 -28.71 35.83
N SER A 87 5.22 -28.59 35.54
CA SER A 87 6.30 -29.12 36.37
C SER A 87 6.33 -28.46 37.71
N ILE A 88 6.18 -27.14 37.80
CA ILE A 88 6.12 -26.37 39.04
C ILE A 88 4.90 -26.81 39.88
N SER A 89 3.74 -26.98 39.23
CA SER A 89 2.52 -27.45 39.92
C SER A 89 2.71 -28.84 40.53
N ALA A 90 3.35 -29.75 39.81
CA ALA A 90 3.68 -31.08 40.30
C ALA A 90 4.63 -31.03 41.49
N GLU A 91 5.66 -30.18 41.43
CA GLU A 91 6.58 -29.97 42.57
C GLU A 91 5.88 -29.37 43.79
N ILE A 92 4.96 -28.43 43.60
CA ILE A 92 4.15 -27.85 44.69
C ILE A 92 3.29 -28.93 45.35
N ASP A 93 2.65 -29.80 44.58
CA ASP A 93 1.84 -30.89 45.06
C ASP A 93 2.69 -31.88 45.87
N GLU A 94 3.90 -32.20 45.41
CA GLU A 94 4.86 -33.04 46.12
C GLU A 94 5.31 -32.42 47.45
N ILE A 95 5.62 -31.12 47.45
CA ILE A 95 5.99 -30.37 48.66
C ILE A 95 4.82 -30.35 49.64
N SER A 96 3.61 -30.14 49.18
CA SER A 96 2.39 -30.14 50.01
C SER A 96 2.18 -31.51 50.68
N SER A 97 2.32 -32.59 49.94
CA SER A 97 2.24 -33.95 50.41
C SER A 97 3.33 -34.24 51.46
N LEU A 98 4.55 -33.82 51.21
CA LEU A 98 5.68 -34.00 52.12
C LEU A 98 5.47 -33.21 53.40
N SER A 99 4.90 -32.02 53.31
CA SER A 99 4.56 -31.17 54.48
C SER A 99 3.49 -31.80 55.36
N GLU A 100 2.47 -32.40 54.75
CA GLU A 100 1.43 -33.16 55.47
C GLU A 100 2.01 -34.37 56.19
N ASP A 101 2.85 -35.14 55.54
CA ASP A 101 3.52 -36.30 56.14
C ASP A 101 4.40 -35.90 57.33
N LEU A 102 5.11 -34.77 57.19
CA LEU A 102 5.96 -34.25 58.24
C LEU A 102 5.13 -33.78 59.43
N GLU A 103 4.02 -33.09 59.18
CA GLU A 103 3.09 -32.64 60.23
C GLU A 103 2.49 -33.83 60.96
N GLN A 104 2.09 -34.88 60.32
CA GLN A 104 1.58 -36.11 60.84
C GLN A 104 2.63 -36.82 61.73
N HIS A 105 3.86 -36.89 61.22
CA HIS A 105 4.98 -37.49 62.00
C HIS A 105 5.28 -36.75 63.28
N PHE A 106 5.29 -35.43 63.27
CA PHE A 106 5.47 -34.63 64.50
C PHE A 106 4.29 -34.70 65.42
N GLY A 107 3.07 -34.86 64.90
CA GLY A 107 1.86 -35.06 65.73
C GLY A 107 1.80 -36.39 66.44
N GLU A 108 2.35 -37.47 65.87
CA GLU A 108 2.42 -38.79 66.45
C GLU A 108 3.46 -38.90 67.54
N ASP A 109 4.52 -38.09 67.50
CA ASP A 109 5.59 -38.08 68.50
C ASP A 109 5.20 -37.31 69.77
N ASN A 110 4.09 -36.60 69.72
CA ASN A 110 3.55 -35.89 70.91
C ASN A 110 2.36 -36.63 71.47
#